data_cfcd0e76b42566509f8821181f00d4a9
#
_entry.id   cfcd0e76b42566509f8821181f00d4a9
#
_cell.length_a   1.000
_cell.length_b   1.000
_cell.length_c   1.000
_cell.angle_alpha   90.00
_cell.angle_beta   90.00
_cell.angle_gamma   90.00
#
_symmetry.space_group_name_H-M   'P 1'
#
loop_
_entity.id
_entity.type
_entity.pdbx_description
1 polymer ?
#
loop_
_entity_poly.entity_id
_entity_poly.type
_entity_poly.pdbx_seq_one_letter_code
_entity_poly.pdbx_strand_id
1 'polypeptide(L)'
;NYLVNLDWETLGSLCNSCAGGDFFNYSHKAEWEKPIVGCKALTISFSGLLGGHSGVGINKGHANALVSIATLLAMLRQGGVSYRVASFSGGQAKNAIPAFGTATVVLSAAEEDRAKAIIETFRGEFAEAFGNIEPDMVFTTAFGDTAPDRVLTGEIGYGMVGLMTTVPNNVHTMSPFIDGLVESSANLGVVSVDDDMVRFTVFARSSVAYHATQIGVICGALANSFGFTFDSEGHVPG
;
A
#
# COMPACT_ATOMS: atom_id res chain seq x y z
N ASN A 1 34.33 -21.65 5.80
CA ASN A 1 33.07 -21.86 6.49
C ASN A 1 31.97 -21.94 5.45
N TYR A 2 31.11 -22.97 5.55
CA TYR A 2 29.95 -23.14 4.70
C TYR A 2 28.72 -22.94 5.57
N LEU A 3 27.73 -22.17 5.08
CA LEU A 3 26.39 -22.03 5.67
C LEU A 3 25.43 -22.87 4.83
N VAL A 4 24.72 -23.79 5.44
CA VAL A 4 23.62 -24.52 4.82
C VAL A 4 22.32 -24.10 5.52
N ASN A 5 21.47 -23.37 4.81
CA ASN A 5 20.13 -23.04 5.27
C ASN A 5 19.14 -24.05 4.69
N LEU A 6 18.36 -24.69 5.55
CA LEU A 6 17.36 -25.68 5.18
C LEU A 6 15.94 -25.10 5.03
N ASP A 7 15.79 -23.81 5.17
CA ASP A 7 14.52 -23.08 5.10
C ASP A 7 14.17 -22.69 3.64
N TRP A 8 14.13 -23.70 2.75
CA TRP A 8 13.71 -23.53 1.36
C TRP A 8 12.41 -24.27 1.09
N GLU A 9 11.41 -23.58 0.58
CA GLU A 9 10.03 -24.07 0.46
C GLU A 9 9.82 -25.10 -0.67
N THR A 10 10.74 -25.19 -1.65
CA THR A 10 10.60 -26.09 -2.78
C THR A 10 11.41 -27.36 -2.58
N LEU A 11 10.71 -28.48 -2.36
CA LEU A 11 11.33 -29.78 -2.16
C LEU A 11 12.17 -30.21 -3.37
N GLY A 12 13.40 -30.66 -3.13
CA GLY A 12 14.31 -31.16 -4.16
C GLY A 12 15.06 -30.09 -4.96
N SER A 13 14.96 -28.82 -4.55
CA SER A 13 15.71 -27.71 -5.15
C SER A 13 16.71 -27.10 -4.16
N LEU A 14 17.77 -26.50 -4.70
CA LEU A 14 18.77 -25.73 -3.95
C LEU A 14 18.73 -24.28 -4.42
N CYS A 15 18.58 -23.36 -3.48
CA CYS A 15 18.74 -21.93 -3.73
C CYS A 15 20.16 -21.52 -3.37
N ASN A 16 20.91 -21.03 -4.34
CA ASN A 16 22.30 -20.60 -4.15
C ASN A 16 22.48 -19.08 -4.15
N SER A 17 21.40 -18.34 -4.42
CA SER A 17 21.37 -16.88 -4.43
C SER A 17 19.94 -16.37 -4.17
N CYS A 18 19.81 -15.15 -3.71
CA CYS A 18 18.53 -14.46 -3.59
C CYS A 18 18.70 -12.98 -3.98
N ALA A 19 17.61 -12.34 -4.35
CA ALA A 19 17.62 -10.88 -4.54
C ALA A 19 17.91 -10.18 -3.23
N GLY A 20 18.69 -9.12 -3.27
CA GLY A 20 18.86 -8.18 -2.17
C GLY A 20 17.55 -7.46 -1.85
N GLY A 21 17.51 -6.78 -0.71
CA GLY A 21 16.30 -6.04 -0.32
C GLY A 21 16.56 -4.92 0.66
N ASP A 22 15.74 -3.87 0.55
CA ASP A 22 15.74 -2.70 1.42
C ASP A 22 14.31 -2.42 1.88
N PHE A 23 14.16 -2.14 3.18
CA PHE A 23 12.92 -1.60 3.72
C PHE A 23 12.99 -0.07 3.70
N PHE A 24 12.06 0.55 3.01
CA PHE A 24 11.88 1.99 2.97
C PHE A 24 10.75 2.36 3.91
N ASN A 25 11.10 3.02 5.01
CA ASN A 25 10.18 3.44 6.06
C ASN A 25 9.84 4.91 5.87
N TYR A 26 8.54 5.19 5.86
CA TYR A 26 8.00 6.53 5.77
C TYR A 26 7.30 6.87 7.08
N SER A 27 7.55 8.06 7.58
CA SER A 27 6.88 8.52 8.80
C SER A 27 6.59 10.02 8.75
N HIS A 28 5.49 10.42 9.38
CA HIS A 28 5.12 11.79 9.64
C HIS A 28 4.46 11.87 11.01
N LYS A 29 4.72 12.94 11.76
CA LYS A 29 4.00 13.20 13.01
C LYS A 29 2.52 13.39 12.71
N ALA A 30 1.64 12.71 13.44
CA ALA A 30 0.21 12.88 13.28
C ALA A 30 -0.21 14.26 13.83
N GLU A 31 -0.89 15.04 13.00
CA GLU A 31 -1.52 16.29 13.39
C GLU A 31 -3.01 16.18 13.17
N TRP A 32 -3.75 16.45 14.23
CA TRP A 32 -5.18 16.20 14.29
C TRP A 32 -5.98 17.49 14.30
N GLU A 33 -7.09 17.48 13.57
CA GLU A 33 -8.09 18.53 13.60
C GLU A 33 -9.49 17.95 13.89
N LYS A 34 -10.43 18.80 14.29
CA LYS A 34 -11.82 18.37 14.44
C LYS A 34 -12.48 18.25 13.07
N PRO A 35 -13.29 17.21 12.85
CA PRO A 35 -14.06 17.10 11.62
C PRO A 35 -15.05 18.27 11.47
N ILE A 36 -15.37 18.59 10.21
CA ILE A 36 -16.33 19.66 9.90
C ILE A 36 -17.73 19.22 10.35
N VAL A 37 -18.52 20.16 10.88
CA VAL A 37 -19.91 19.88 11.27
C VAL A 37 -20.75 19.46 10.05
N GLY A 38 -21.55 18.39 10.21
CA GLY A 38 -22.38 17.86 9.13
C GLY A 38 -21.62 16.93 8.16
N CYS A 39 -20.45 16.44 8.55
CA CYS A 39 -19.75 15.40 7.81
C CYS A 39 -20.28 14.00 8.18
N LYS A 40 -20.05 13.06 7.27
CA LYS A 40 -20.29 11.62 7.45
C LYS A 40 -18.99 10.86 7.44
N ALA A 41 -18.95 9.75 8.17
CA ALA A 41 -17.86 8.79 8.07
C ALA A 41 -18.08 7.88 6.87
N LEU A 42 -17.00 7.58 6.13
CA LEU A 42 -16.94 6.53 5.14
C LEU A 42 -15.84 5.55 5.55
N THR A 43 -16.23 4.33 5.88
CA THR A 43 -15.29 3.24 6.14
C THR A 43 -15.14 2.38 4.90
N ILE A 44 -13.91 2.11 4.50
CA ILE A 44 -13.50 1.33 3.33
C ILE A 44 -12.68 0.17 3.84
N SER A 45 -13.00 -1.06 3.44
CA SER A 45 -12.24 -2.25 3.87
C SER A 45 -12.07 -3.24 2.73
N PHE A 46 -10.89 -3.83 2.68
CA PHE A 46 -10.57 -5.04 1.91
C PHE A 46 -10.19 -6.16 2.85
N SER A 47 -10.68 -7.37 2.57
CA SER A 47 -10.30 -8.62 3.22
C SER A 47 -10.46 -9.79 2.26
N GLY A 48 -9.96 -10.97 2.64
CA GLY A 48 -10.08 -12.17 1.82
C GLY A 48 -9.21 -12.18 0.56
N LEU A 49 -8.29 -11.22 0.39
CA LEU A 49 -7.30 -11.27 -0.68
C LEU A 49 -6.29 -12.38 -0.42
N LEU A 50 -5.73 -12.95 -1.47
CA LEU A 50 -4.73 -14.03 -1.37
C LEU A 50 -3.45 -13.56 -0.69
N GLY A 51 -3.03 -12.32 -0.94
CA GLY A 51 -1.78 -11.81 -0.41
C GLY A 51 -0.57 -12.62 -0.90
N GLY A 52 0.37 -12.90 0.01
CA GLY A 52 1.51 -13.76 -0.26
C GLY A 52 2.86 -13.10 -0.04
N HIS A 53 3.94 -13.85 -0.30
CA HIS A 53 5.30 -13.36 -0.12
C HIS A 53 5.67 -12.36 -1.22
N SER A 54 6.10 -11.15 -0.85
CA SER A 54 6.39 -10.05 -1.78
C SER A 54 7.59 -10.27 -2.71
N GLY A 55 8.31 -11.36 -2.56
CA GLY A 55 9.36 -11.79 -3.50
C GLY A 55 8.84 -12.86 -4.45
N VAL A 56 8.56 -14.06 -3.94
CA VAL A 56 8.20 -15.24 -4.75
C VAL A 56 6.80 -15.12 -5.39
N GLY A 57 5.90 -14.34 -4.78
CA GLY A 57 4.51 -14.19 -5.24
C GLY A 57 4.20 -12.89 -5.96
N ILE A 58 5.15 -11.96 -6.06
CA ILE A 58 4.88 -10.60 -6.55
C ILE A 58 4.40 -10.53 -8.01
N ASN A 59 4.83 -11.49 -8.83
CA ASN A 59 4.45 -11.58 -10.24
C ASN A 59 3.16 -12.39 -10.49
N LYS A 60 2.47 -12.83 -9.45
CA LYS A 60 1.20 -13.58 -9.58
C LYS A 60 0.00 -12.68 -9.81
N GLY A 61 0.18 -11.35 -9.74
CA GLY A 61 -0.88 -10.38 -9.98
C GLY A 61 -1.84 -10.21 -8.82
N HIS A 62 -1.49 -10.63 -7.60
CA HIS A 62 -2.34 -10.47 -6.42
C HIS A 62 -2.57 -8.98 -6.11
N ALA A 63 -3.79 -8.66 -5.68
CA ALA A 63 -4.13 -7.32 -5.26
C ALA A 63 -3.46 -6.96 -3.93
N ASN A 64 -3.07 -5.69 -3.81
CA ASN A 64 -2.58 -5.12 -2.55
C ASN A 64 -3.69 -4.27 -1.92
N ALA A 65 -4.23 -4.71 -0.79
CA ALA A 65 -5.34 -4.03 -0.11
C ALA A 65 -5.06 -2.55 0.19
N LEU A 66 -3.83 -2.23 0.59
CA LEU A 66 -3.44 -0.86 0.99
C LEU A 66 -3.38 0.08 -0.22
N VAL A 67 -2.76 -0.38 -1.31
CA VAL A 67 -2.70 0.37 -2.58
C VAL A 67 -4.10 0.54 -3.15
N SER A 68 -4.96 -0.48 -3.05
CA SER A 68 -6.34 -0.42 -3.55
C SER A 68 -7.18 0.61 -2.80
N ILE A 69 -7.07 0.68 -1.46
CA ILE A 69 -7.73 1.71 -0.66
C ILE A 69 -7.19 3.10 -1.01
N ALA A 70 -5.87 3.26 -1.09
CA ALA A 70 -5.25 4.53 -1.45
C ALA A 70 -5.68 4.99 -2.85
N THR A 71 -5.79 4.07 -3.82
CA THR A 71 -6.29 4.36 -5.17
C THR A 71 -7.73 4.87 -5.14
N LEU A 72 -8.63 4.20 -4.41
CA LEU A 72 -10.00 4.69 -4.25
C LEU A 72 -10.06 6.08 -3.63
N LEU A 73 -9.28 6.33 -2.57
CA LEU A 73 -9.19 7.65 -1.93
C LEU A 73 -8.66 8.72 -2.90
N ALA A 74 -7.69 8.39 -3.74
CA ALA A 74 -7.20 9.28 -4.78
C ALA A 74 -8.28 9.55 -5.84
N MET A 75 -9.04 8.53 -6.27
CA MET A 75 -10.18 8.69 -7.19
C MET A 75 -11.27 9.58 -6.62
N LEU A 76 -11.62 9.43 -5.34
CA LEU A 76 -12.56 10.32 -4.65
C LEU A 76 -12.11 11.78 -4.74
N ARG A 77 -10.84 12.05 -4.45
CA ARG A 77 -10.29 13.41 -4.54
C ARG A 77 -10.29 13.95 -5.96
N GLN A 78 -9.85 13.16 -6.94
CA GLN A 78 -9.85 13.55 -8.36
C GLN A 78 -11.26 13.80 -8.88
N GLY A 79 -12.24 13.05 -8.38
CA GLY A 79 -13.67 13.24 -8.66
C GLY A 79 -14.32 14.41 -7.92
N GLY A 80 -13.55 15.21 -7.19
CA GLY A 80 -14.02 16.42 -6.49
C GLY A 80 -14.66 16.16 -5.14
N VAL A 81 -14.44 14.98 -4.53
CA VAL A 81 -14.84 14.68 -3.14
C VAL A 81 -13.72 15.10 -2.20
N SER A 82 -14.00 16.06 -1.33
CA SER A 82 -13.07 16.47 -0.27
C SER A 82 -13.28 15.61 0.97
N TYR A 83 -12.22 15.00 1.47
CA TYR A 83 -12.27 14.17 2.67
C TYR A 83 -11.12 14.48 3.63
N ARG A 84 -11.23 13.96 4.86
CA ARG A 84 -10.15 13.90 5.85
C ARG A 84 -9.99 12.46 6.33
N VAL A 85 -8.76 12.02 6.50
CA VAL A 85 -8.45 10.67 6.99
C VAL A 85 -8.60 10.65 8.51
N ALA A 86 -9.41 9.74 9.03
CA ALA A 86 -9.56 9.50 10.46
C ALA A 86 -8.71 8.31 10.94
N SER A 87 -8.60 7.27 10.10
CA SER A 87 -7.78 6.10 10.38
C SER A 87 -7.36 5.43 9.07
N PHE A 88 -6.21 4.77 9.11
CA PHE A 88 -5.77 3.87 8.05
C PHE A 88 -4.86 2.82 8.67
N SER A 89 -5.15 1.55 8.43
CA SER A 89 -4.35 0.44 8.91
C SER A 89 -4.47 -0.78 8.01
N GLY A 90 -3.42 -1.58 7.98
CA GLY A 90 -3.44 -2.87 7.28
C GLY A 90 -2.05 -3.40 7.00
N GLY A 91 -2.01 -4.60 6.44
CA GLY A 91 -0.81 -5.38 6.26
C GLY A 91 -0.38 -6.11 7.54
N GLN A 92 0.19 -7.30 7.39
CA GLN A 92 0.63 -8.16 8.51
C GLN A 92 2.14 -8.16 8.69
N ALA A 93 2.87 -8.02 7.59
CA ALA A 93 4.31 -8.09 7.57
C ALA A 93 4.88 -7.21 6.46
N LYS A 94 6.02 -6.60 6.72
CA LYS A 94 6.71 -5.70 5.76
C LYS A 94 7.03 -6.40 4.43
N ASN A 95 7.26 -7.71 4.45
CA ASN A 95 7.63 -8.54 3.30
C ASN A 95 6.48 -9.38 2.71
N ALA A 96 5.25 -9.06 3.04
CA ALA A 96 4.05 -9.71 2.51
C ALA A 96 3.20 -8.74 1.71
N ILE A 97 2.52 -9.23 0.66
CA ILE A 97 1.48 -8.49 -0.06
C ILE A 97 0.27 -8.40 0.87
N PRO A 98 -0.24 -7.21 1.21
CA PRO A 98 -1.34 -7.04 2.14
C PRO A 98 -2.64 -7.67 1.65
N ALA A 99 -3.14 -8.66 2.38
CA ALA A 99 -4.41 -9.34 2.11
C ALA A 99 -5.62 -8.61 2.72
N PHE A 100 -5.39 -7.66 3.61
CA PHE A 100 -6.43 -6.85 4.23
C PHE A 100 -5.94 -5.42 4.51
N GLY A 101 -6.90 -4.52 4.60
CA GLY A 101 -6.69 -3.14 5.00
C GLY A 101 -8.03 -2.47 5.27
N THR A 102 -7.99 -1.42 6.07
CA THR A 102 -9.16 -0.58 6.37
C THR A 102 -8.75 0.88 6.49
N ALA A 103 -9.63 1.77 6.03
CA ALA A 103 -9.50 3.20 6.23
C ALA A 103 -10.87 3.79 6.58
N THR A 104 -10.86 4.77 7.47
CA THR A 104 -12.04 5.61 7.72
C THR A 104 -11.69 7.04 7.35
N VAL A 105 -12.51 7.63 6.50
CA VAL A 105 -12.43 9.03 6.13
C VAL A 105 -13.74 9.73 6.47
N VAL A 106 -13.69 11.04 6.64
CA VAL A 106 -14.89 11.88 6.77
C VAL A 106 -15.01 12.79 5.57
N LEU A 107 -16.22 12.96 5.08
CA LEU A 107 -16.56 13.82 3.94
C LEU A 107 -17.87 14.58 4.21
N SER A 108 -18.12 15.65 3.47
CA SER A 108 -19.38 16.38 3.58
C SER A 108 -20.56 15.48 3.21
N ALA A 109 -21.66 15.56 3.98
CA ALA A 109 -22.89 14.83 3.61
C ALA A 109 -23.40 15.21 2.20
N ALA A 110 -23.12 16.42 1.74
CA ALA A 110 -23.50 16.87 0.38
C ALA A 110 -22.69 16.15 -0.73
N GLU A 111 -21.57 15.53 -0.41
CA GLU A 111 -20.71 14.80 -1.36
C GLU A 111 -20.98 13.29 -1.37
N GLU A 112 -21.87 12.79 -0.52
CA GLU A 112 -22.15 11.34 -0.35
C GLU A 112 -22.53 10.67 -1.67
N ASP A 113 -23.47 11.24 -2.43
CA ASP A 113 -23.93 10.61 -3.68
C ASP A 113 -22.83 10.58 -4.74
N ARG A 114 -21.99 11.63 -4.80
CA ARG A 114 -20.81 11.65 -5.67
C ARG A 114 -19.80 10.59 -5.25
N ALA A 115 -19.54 10.46 -3.96
CA ALA A 115 -18.65 9.44 -3.44
C ALA A 115 -19.15 8.03 -3.76
N LYS A 116 -20.46 7.75 -3.60
CA LYS A 116 -21.08 6.47 -3.98
C LYS A 116 -20.88 6.14 -5.45
N ALA A 117 -21.09 7.11 -6.34
CA ALA A 117 -20.90 6.90 -7.78
C ALA A 117 -19.45 6.52 -8.13
N ILE A 118 -18.46 7.19 -7.51
CA ILE A 118 -17.02 6.88 -7.70
C ILE A 118 -16.70 5.50 -7.13
N ILE A 119 -17.22 5.15 -5.95
CA ILE A 119 -17.03 3.85 -5.31
C ILE A 119 -17.56 2.72 -6.22
N GLU A 120 -18.73 2.89 -6.83
CA GLU A 120 -19.29 1.88 -7.74
C GLU A 120 -18.46 1.73 -9.02
N THR A 121 -17.94 2.84 -9.57
CA THR A 121 -16.98 2.77 -10.69
C THR A 121 -15.74 1.97 -10.30
N PHE A 122 -15.13 2.32 -9.17
CA PHE A 122 -13.97 1.59 -8.65
C PHE A 122 -14.27 0.11 -8.42
N ARG A 123 -15.44 -0.22 -7.84
CA ARG A 123 -15.87 -1.61 -7.61
C ARG A 123 -15.92 -2.42 -8.89
N GLY A 124 -16.48 -1.85 -9.96
CA GLY A 124 -16.56 -2.50 -11.28
C GLY A 124 -15.17 -2.75 -11.87
N GLU A 125 -14.34 -1.72 -11.92
CA GLU A 125 -12.97 -1.81 -12.45
C GLU A 125 -12.10 -2.79 -11.64
N PHE A 126 -12.21 -2.76 -10.31
CA PHE A 126 -11.47 -3.66 -9.43
C PHE A 126 -11.90 -5.12 -9.61
N ALA A 127 -13.23 -5.38 -9.72
CA ALA A 127 -13.76 -6.71 -9.97
C ALA A 127 -13.34 -7.26 -11.34
N GLU A 128 -13.30 -6.41 -12.37
CA GLU A 128 -12.79 -6.78 -13.69
C GLU A 128 -11.31 -7.17 -13.64
N ALA A 129 -10.49 -6.38 -12.93
CA ALA A 129 -9.05 -6.60 -12.85
C ALA A 129 -8.67 -7.82 -12.00
N PHE A 130 -9.35 -8.05 -10.89
CA PHE A 130 -8.91 -8.99 -9.85
C PHE A 130 -9.90 -10.12 -9.55
N GLY A 131 -11.15 -10.08 -10.03
CA GLY A 131 -12.17 -11.05 -9.65
C GLY A 131 -11.84 -12.51 -9.96
N ASN A 132 -11.06 -12.76 -11.00
CA ASN A 132 -10.59 -14.12 -11.34
C ASN A 132 -9.32 -14.53 -10.55
N ILE A 133 -8.62 -13.59 -9.96
CA ILE A 133 -7.35 -13.81 -9.22
C ILE A 133 -7.64 -13.92 -7.72
N GLU A 134 -8.62 -13.16 -7.24
CA GLU A 134 -8.97 -13.00 -5.83
C GLU A 134 -10.38 -13.55 -5.55
N PRO A 135 -10.59 -14.89 -5.54
CA PRO A 135 -11.93 -15.49 -5.50
C PRO A 135 -12.70 -15.22 -4.20
N ASP A 136 -11.98 -15.04 -3.08
CA ASP A 136 -12.56 -14.83 -1.75
C ASP A 136 -12.55 -13.34 -1.33
N MET A 137 -12.25 -12.45 -2.28
CA MET A 137 -12.17 -11.01 -2.05
C MET A 137 -13.47 -10.43 -1.51
N VAL A 138 -13.36 -9.69 -0.41
CA VAL A 138 -14.46 -8.90 0.15
C VAL A 138 -14.07 -7.44 0.17
N PHE A 139 -14.73 -6.63 -0.66
CA PHE A 139 -14.62 -5.18 -0.67
C PHE A 139 -15.91 -4.57 -0.09
N THR A 140 -15.79 -3.86 1.03
CA THR A 140 -16.92 -3.21 1.69
C THR A 140 -16.71 -1.72 1.85
N THR A 141 -17.80 -0.98 1.75
CA THR A 141 -17.87 0.45 2.07
C THR A 141 -19.11 0.70 2.92
N ALA A 142 -18.98 1.48 3.97
CA ALA A 142 -20.08 1.82 4.86
C ALA A 142 -20.07 3.32 5.18
N PHE A 143 -21.21 3.97 4.96
CA PHE A 143 -21.43 5.35 5.40
C PHE A 143 -22.05 5.32 6.79
N GLY A 144 -21.52 6.14 7.71
CA GLY A 144 -22.01 6.32 9.09
C GLY A 144 -22.32 7.77 9.37
N ASP A 145 -23.38 8.01 10.15
CA ASP A 145 -23.81 9.35 10.55
C ASP A 145 -22.98 9.93 11.71
N THR A 146 -22.19 9.08 12.40
CA THR A 146 -21.31 9.51 13.47
C THR A 146 -19.90 9.70 12.94
N ALA A 147 -19.42 10.94 12.96
CA ALA A 147 -18.03 11.22 12.61
C ALA A 147 -17.11 10.85 13.77
N PRO A 148 -15.87 10.42 13.50
CA PRO A 148 -14.81 10.32 14.50
C PRO A 148 -14.54 11.65 15.19
N ASP A 149 -14.02 11.62 16.43
CA ASP A 149 -13.74 12.82 17.22
C ASP A 149 -12.63 13.70 16.62
N ARG A 150 -11.78 13.12 15.80
CA ARG A 150 -10.64 13.78 15.17
C ARG A 150 -10.29 13.15 13.81
N VAL A 151 -9.65 13.94 12.99
CA VAL A 151 -9.14 13.56 11.67
C VAL A 151 -7.74 14.12 11.48
N LEU A 152 -6.93 13.49 10.64
CA LEU A 152 -5.66 14.07 10.21
C LEU A 152 -5.90 15.39 9.47
N THR A 153 -5.01 16.36 9.63
CA THR A 153 -5.00 17.56 8.80
C THR A 153 -5.00 17.21 7.33
N GLY A 154 -5.58 18.07 6.50
CA GLY A 154 -5.68 17.80 5.06
C GLY A 154 -4.33 17.59 4.39
N GLU A 155 -3.30 18.29 4.84
CA GLU A 155 -1.94 18.18 4.32
C GLU A 155 -1.39 16.76 4.52
N ILE A 156 -1.44 16.26 5.76
CA ILE A 156 -0.91 14.93 6.10
C ILE A 156 -1.75 13.83 5.46
N GLY A 157 -3.08 13.91 5.55
CA GLY A 157 -3.96 12.87 4.99
C GLY A 157 -3.82 12.75 3.48
N TYR A 158 -3.77 13.87 2.76
CA TYR A 158 -3.57 13.85 1.32
C TYR A 158 -2.15 13.49 0.91
N GLY A 159 -1.15 13.94 1.67
CA GLY A 159 0.26 13.56 1.48
C GLY A 159 0.44 12.05 1.61
N MET A 160 -0.13 11.45 2.66
CA MET A 160 -0.12 10.00 2.87
C MET A 160 -0.74 9.23 1.69
N VAL A 161 -1.96 9.59 1.29
CA VAL A 161 -2.65 8.92 0.17
C VAL A 161 -1.88 9.12 -1.14
N GLY A 162 -1.40 10.34 -1.42
CA GLY A 162 -0.60 10.63 -2.60
C GLY A 162 0.67 9.80 -2.65
N LEU A 163 1.38 9.71 -1.53
CA LEU A 163 2.60 8.92 -1.42
C LEU A 163 2.32 7.42 -1.60
N MET A 164 1.29 6.87 -0.94
CA MET A 164 0.90 5.46 -1.06
C MET A 164 0.46 5.05 -2.47
N THR A 165 -0.10 5.97 -3.25
CA THR A 165 -0.48 5.71 -4.65
C THR A 165 0.67 5.84 -5.64
N THR A 166 1.76 6.50 -5.27
CA THR A 166 2.88 6.79 -6.16
C THR A 166 4.14 6.00 -5.88
N VAL A 167 4.30 5.47 -4.65
CA VAL A 167 5.47 4.61 -4.33
C VAL A 167 5.50 3.39 -5.24
N PRO A 168 6.70 2.96 -5.67
CA PRO A 168 6.84 1.73 -6.42
C PRO A 168 6.14 0.55 -5.73
N ASN A 169 5.31 -0.16 -6.49
CA ASN A 169 4.61 -1.34 -6.01
C ASN A 169 4.47 -2.35 -7.15
N ASN A 170 4.55 -3.65 -6.84
CA ASN A 170 4.52 -4.75 -7.81
C ASN A 170 5.86 -4.98 -8.52
N VAL A 171 5.88 -5.74 -9.62
CA VAL A 171 7.07 -5.99 -10.45
C VAL A 171 7.53 -4.67 -11.08
N HIS A 172 8.81 -4.38 -10.97
CA HIS A 172 9.42 -3.20 -11.57
C HIS A 172 10.19 -3.57 -12.85
N THR A 173 11.03 -4.61 -12.78
CA THR A 173 11.71 -5.16 -13.95
C THR A 173 11.69 -6.68 -13.94
N MET A 174 11.61 -7.26 -15.15
CA MET A 174 11.84 -8.69 -15.39
C MET A 174 13.24 -8.90 -15.92
N SER A 175 13.84 -10.04 -15.64
CA SER A 175 15.15 -10.38 -16.19
C SER A 175 15.08 -10.51 -17.72
N PRO A 176 15.97 -9.82 -18.45
CA PRO A 176 16.07 -10.00 -19.90
C PRO A 176 16.78 -11.29 -20.30
N PHE A 177 17.32 -12.04 -19.34
CA PHE A 177 18.16 -13.23 -19.58
C PHE A 177 17.52 -14.51 -19.10
N ILE A 178 16.59 -14.45 -18.13
CA ILE A 178 15.96 -15.61 -17.51
C ILE A 178 14.45 -15.43 -17.53
N ASP A 179 13.75 -16.26 -18.28
CA ASP A 179 12.30 -16.20 -18.41
C ASP A 179 11.60 -16.37 -17.05
N GLY A 180 10.63 -15.52 -16.80
CA GLY A 180 9.81 -15.55 -15.59
C GLY A 180 10.50 -15.05 -14.32
N LEU A 181 11.79 -14.71 -14.36
CA LEU A 181 12.51 -14.18 -13.21
C LEU A 181 12.20 -12.69 -13.00
N VAL A 182 11.65 -12.36 -11.85
CA VAL A 182 11.53 -10.96 -11.40
C VAL A 182 12.92 -10.47 -10.97
N GLU A 183 13.42 -9.44 -11.65
CA GLU A 183 14.72 -8.86 -11.35
C GLU A 183 14.64 -7.77 -10.30
N SER A 184 13.58 -6.94 -10.36
CA SER A 184 13.29 -5.98 -9.29
C SER A 184 11.79 -5.81 -9.05
N SER A 185 11.44 -5.56 -7.81
CA SER A 185 10.06 -5.37 -7.35
C SER A 185 10.02 -4.49 -6.11
N ALA A 186 8.83 -3.96 -5.81
CA ALA A 186 8.56 -3.27 -4.56
C ALA A 186 7.15 -3.64 -4.07
N ASN A 187 6.89 -3.49 -2.77
CA ASN A 187 5.61 -3.80 -2.17
C ASN A 187 5.35 -2.88 -0.97
N LEU A 188 4.25 -2.17 -1.01
CA LEU A 188 3.72 -1.48 0.16
C LEU A 188 3.15 -2.54 1.12
N GLY A 189 3.86 -2.83 2.21
CA GLY A 189 3.61 -3.99 3.06
C GLY A 189 2.75 -3.69 4.29
N VAL A 190 2.95 -2.55 4.93
CA VAL A 190 2.28 -2.20 6.20
C VAL A 190 1.97 -0.71 6.23
N VAL A 191 0.80 -0.36 6.76
CA VAL A 191 0.39 1.02 7.06
C VAL A 191 -0.21 1.09 8.46
N SER A 192 0.11 2.13 9.21
CA SER A 192 -0.53 2.47 10.48
C SER A 192 -0.66 3.97 10.67
N VAL A 193 -1.80 4.38 11.20
CA VAL A 193 -2.05 5.72 11.73
C VAL A 193 -2.41 5.56 13.19
N ASP A 194 -1.56 6.04 14.08
CA ASP A 194 -1.79 6.07 15.53
C ASP A 194 -1.87 7.51 16.05
N ASP A 195 -1.96 7.68 17.36
CA ASP A 195 -2.14 8.99 18.00
C ASP A 195 -1.01 9.96 17.67
N ASP A 196 0.20 9.47 17.53
CA ASP A 196 1.40 10.26 17.38
C ASP A 196 1.96 10.29 15.95
N MET A 197 1.75 9.23 15.19
CA MET A 197 2.48 9.04 13.93
C MET A 197 1.63 8.41 12.83
N VAL A 198 1.91 8.81 11.61
CA VAL A 198 1.56 8.10 10.38
C VAL A 198 2.81 7.35 9.92
N ARG A 199 2.71 6.04 9.71
CA ARG A 199 3.83 5.20 9.29
C ARG A 199 3.42 4.24 8.19
N PHE A 200 4.31 3.97 7.25
CA PHE A 200 4.19 2.86 6.32
C PHE A 200 5.56 2.42 5.80
N THR A 201 5.61 1.18 5.33
CA THR A 201 6.85 0.57 4.84
C THR A 201 6.65 -0.01 3.46
N VAL A 202 7.56 0.32 2.56
CA VAL A 202 7.72 -0.31 1.25
C VAL A 202 8.94 -1.22 1.33
N PHE A 203 8.79 -2.47 0.91
CA PHE A 203 9.90 -3.40 0.77
C PHE A 203 10.26 -3.55 -0.70
N ALA A 204 11.45 -3.10 -1.08
CA ALA A 204 12.00 -3.25 -2.41
C ALA A 204 12.98 -4.42 -2.47
N ARG A 205 13.01 -5.11 -3.59
CA ARG A 205 13.93 -6.21 -3.87
C ARG A 205 14.56 -6.02 -5.24
N SER A 206 15.84 -6.33 -5.36
CA SER A 206 16.50 -6.42 -6.67
C SER A 206 17.72 -7.33 -6.62
N SER A 207 17.96 -8.07 -7.71
CA SER A 207 19.21 -8.76 -7.97
C SER A 207 20.23 -7.88 -8.72
N VAL A 208 19.83 -6.65 -9.11
CA VAL A 208 20.66 -5.69 -9.84
C VAL A 208 20.81 -4.40 -9.02
N ALA A 209 22.03 -4.09 -8.62
CA ALA A 209 22.33 -2.95 -7.76
C ALA A 209 21.80 -1.61 -8.30
N TYR A 210 21.88 -1.40 -9.62
CA TYR A 210 21.35 -0.17 -10.24
C TYR A 210 19.84 -0.01 -10.02
N HIS A 211 19.06 -1.08 -10.19
CA HIS A 211 17.60 -1.04 -9.98
C HIS A 211 17.24 -0.82 -8.51
N ALA A 212 17.97 -1.45 -7.58
CA ALA A 212 17.80 -1.18 -6.15
C ALA A 212 18.03 0.30 -5.83
N THR A 213 19.14 0.87 -6.32
CA THR A 213 19.45 2.29 -6.16
C THR A 213 18.36 3.19 -6.76
N GLN A 214 17.90 2.87 -7.96
CA GLN A 214 16.85 3.64 -8.65
C GLN A 214 15.55 3.67 -7.85
N ILE A 215 15.10 2.52 -7.33
CA ILE A 215 13.89 2.44 -6.49
C ILE A 215 14.09 3.29 -5.22
N GLY A 216 15.24 3.19 -4.55
CA GLY A 216 15.53 3.98 -3.35
C GLY A 216 15.52 5.49 -3.61
N VAL A 217 16.10 5.93 -4.74
CA VAL A 217 16.07 7.35 -5.15
C VAL A 217 14.65 7.84 -5.40
N ILE A 218 13.82 7.05 -6.09
CA ILE A 218 12.40 7.36 -6.33
C ILE A 218 11.67 7.47 -4.99
N CYS A 219 11.83 6.50 -4.10
CA CYS A 219 11.19 6.47 -2.80
C CYS A 219 11.56 7.69 -1.94
N GLY A 220 12.83 8.07 -1.89
CA GLY A 220 13.29 9.25 -1.17
C GLY A 220 12.77 10.57 -1.78
N ALA A 221 12.76 10.69 -3.11
CA ALA A 221 12.22 11.87 -3.80
C ALA A 221 10.72 12.05 -3.54
N LEU A 222 9.96 10.96 -3.56
CA LEU A 222 8.53 10.97 -3.24
C LEU A 222 8.29 11.36 -1.78
N ALA A 223 9.05 10.81 -0.82
CA ALA A 223 8.94 11.20 0.58
C ALA A 223 9.08 12.71 0.76
N ASN A 224 10.12 13.30 0.18
CA ASN A 224 10.36 14.75 0.22
C ASN A 224 9.22 15.53 -0.43
N SER A 225 8.67 15.05 -1.55
CA SER A 225 7.58 15.74 -2.27
C SER A 225 6.27 15.76 -1.49
N PHE A 226 6.03 14.75 -0.65
CA PHE A 226 4.82 14.64 0.18
C PHE A 226 5.03 15.01 1.65
N GLY A 227 6.22 15.53 2.02
CA GLY A 227 6.51 16.00 3.37
C GLY A 227 6.76 14.90 4.42
N PHE A 228 7.07 13.67 3.99
CA PHE A 228 7.35 12.57 4.89
C PHE A 228 8.84 12.40 5.15
N THR A 229 9.18 12.01 6.37
CA THR A 229 10.51 11.52 6.71
C THR A 229 10.72 10.16 6.06
N PHE A 230 11.92 9.94 5.53
CA PHE A 230 12.32 8.72 4.84
C PHE A 230 13.55 8.12 5.50
N ASP A 231 13.49 6.83 5.78
CA ASP A 231 14.61 6.04 6.30
C ASP A 231 14.68 4.70 5.59
N SER A 232 15.89 4.19 5.42
CA SER A 232 16.16 2.89 4.80
C SER A 232 16.86 1.98 5.80
N GLU A 233 16.32 0.77 5.99
CA GLU A 233 16.88 -0.23 6.88
C GLU A 233 17.01 -1.60 6.21
N GLY A 234 17.92 -2.43 6.71
CA GLY A 234 18.00 -3.83 6.33
C GLY A 234 18.56 -4.09 4.94
N HIS A 235 19.49 -3.26 4.48
CA HIS A 235 20.19 -3.49 3.23
C HIS A 235 20.81 -4.90 3.20
N VAL A 236 20.21 -5.78 2.42
CA VAL A 236 20.73 -7.12 2.13
C VAL A 236 21.22 -7.10 0.69
N PRO A 237 22.53 -7.27 0.45
CA PRO A 237 23.04 -7.39 -0.91
C PRO A 237 22.47 -8.63 -1.59
N GLY A 238 22.21 -8.54 -2.89
CA GLY A 238 21.80 -9.66 -3.74
C GLY A 238 22.98 -10.52 -4.19
#